data_27acd09b2aa5475f28b020ef26c1b86d
#
_entry.id   27acd09b2aa5475f28b020ef26c1b86d
#
_cell.length_a   1.000
_cell.length_b   1.000
_cell.length_c   1.000
_cell.angle_alpha   90.00
_cell.angle_beta   90.00
_cell.angle_gamma   90.00
#
_symmetry.space_group_name_H-M   'P 1'
#
loop_
_entity.id
_entity.type
_entity.pdbx_description
1 polymer ?
#
loop_
_entity_poly.entity_id
_entity_poly.type
_entity_poly.pdbx_seq_one_letter_code
_entity_poly.pdbx_strand_id
1 'polypeptide(L)'
;MRGMTGGKRQDPPLDEDNAAFIQGGVSVIVATRNGECVADVVRGCGCRVSRDRRRVTVLVEPSRAGALLEDIATNGMIAVVCSQPSTHRTIQLKGSDARIVRVTAADRAVAARHLRDWSEDLCRIGYTQEFASAVRGAAPRLAAIAFTPSAAFQQTPGPGAGKSLAP
;
A
#
# COMPACT_ATOMS: atom_id res chain seq x y z
N MET A 1 -18.28 7.06 -43.17
CA MET A 1 -18.23 5.97 -42.16
C MET A 1 -16.91 6.10 -41.41
N ARG A 2 -16.91 6.66 -40.20
CA ARG A 2 -15.72 6.72 -39.33
C ARG A 2 -15.81 5.61 -38.32
N GLY A 3 -14.92 4.62 -38.46
CA GLY A 3 -14.79 3.52 -37.53
C GLY A 3 -14.37 4.04 -36.15
N MET A 4 -15.23 3.86 -35.16
CA MET A 4 -14.87 4.04 -33.76
C MET A 4 -13.96 2.87 -33.38
N THR A 5 -12.66 3.13 -33.29
CA THR A 5 -11.71 2.22 -32.64
C THR A 5 -12.05 2.17 -31.16
N GLY A 6 -12.77 1.12 -30.76
CA GLY A 6 -12.98 0.78 -29.36
C GLY A 6 -11.63 0.51 -28.70
N GLY A 7 -11.10 1.48 -27.97
CA GLY A 7 -9.94 1.26 -27.14
C GLY A 7 -10.24 0.10 -26.16
N LYS A 8 -9.48 -0.99 -26.21
CA LYS A 8 -9.52 -2.04 -25.22
C LYS A 8 -9.34 -1.38 -23.85
N ARG A 9 -10.35 -1.44 -23.00
CA ARG A 9 -10.17 -1.08 -21.58
C ARG A 9 -9.13 -2.05 -21.03
N GLN A 10 -7.97 -1.54 -20.74
CA GLN A 10 -6.93 -2.30 -20.09
C GLN A 10 -7.44 -2.73 -18.71
N ASP A 11 -7.31 -4.00 -18.38
CA ASP A 11 -7.76 -4.53 -17.10
C ASP A 11 -7.10 -3.77 -15.92
N PRO A 12 -7.80 -3.64 -14.78
CA PRO A 12 -7.23 -2.97 -13.64
C PRO A 12 -5.98 -3.73 -13.14
N PRO A 13 -4.94 -3.04 -12.66
CA PRO A 13 -3.69 -3.67 -12.21
C PRO A 13 -3.86 -4.58 -10.99
N LEU A 14 -5.01 -4.51 -10.33
CA LEU A 14 -5.37 -5.37 -9.21
C LEU A 14 -6.72 -6.05 -9.50
N ASP A 15 -6.78 -7.36 -9.36
CA ASP A 15 -8.04 -8.10 -9.28
C ASP A 15 -8.77 -7.83 -7.96
N GLU A 16 -9.97 -8.37 -7.79
CA GLU A 16 -10.79 -8.12 -6.59
C GLU A 16 -10.17 -8.72 -5.33
N ASP A 17 -9.58 -9.90 -5.42
CA ASP A 17 -8.98 -10.59 -4.29
C ASP A 17 -7.72 -9.85 -3.78
N ASN A 18 -6.84 -9.44 -4.69
CA ASN A 18 -5.66 -8.66 -4.34
C ASN A 18 -6.03 -7.25 -3.82
N ALA A 19 -7.05 -6.61 -4.40
CA ALA A 19 -7.55 -5.32 -3.92
C ALA A 19 -8.16 -5.42 -2.51
N ALA A 20 -8.91 -6.48 -2.21
CA ALA A 20 -9.43 -6.75 -0.88
C ALA A 20 -8.30 -7.04 0.12
N PHE A 21 -7.33 -7.87 -0.28
CA PHE A 21 -6.18 -8.26 0.55
C PHE A 21 -5.38 -7.06 1.05
N ILE A 22 -4.99 -6.13 0.18
CA ILE A 22 -4.16 -4.98 0.60
C ILE A 22 -4.92 -3.96 1.45
N GLN A 23 -6.23 -4.03 1.50
CA GLN A 23 -7.10 -3.20 2.34
C GLN A 23 -7.43 -3.85 3.70
N GLY A 24 -6.99 -5.08 3.92
CA GLY A 24 -7.20 -5.83 5.16
C GLY A 24 -6.16 -5.54 6.25
N GLY A 25 -6.09 -6.44 7.23
CA GLY A 25 -5.17 -6.39 8.36
C GLY A 25 -3.74 -6.81 8.01
N VAL A 26 -3.16 -6.20 6.98
CA VAL A 26 -1.81 -6.51 6.49
C VAL A 26 -0.78 -5.54 7.05
N SER A 27 0.47 -5.97 7.21
CA SER A 27 1.60 -5.07 7.42
C SER A 27 1.87 -4.31 6.13
N VAL A 28 1.82 -2.99 6.18
CA VAL A 28 2.09 -2.12 5.02
C VAL A 28 3.46 -1.48 5.20
N ILE A 29 4.34 -1.67 4.23
CA ILE A 29 5.65 -1.01 4.17
C ILE A 29 5.70 -0.19 2.89
N VAL A 30 6.06 1.07 3.02
CA VAL A 30 6.17 2.02 1.91
C VAL A 30 7.63 2.38 1.74
N ALA A 31 8.12 2.30 0.52
CA ALA A 31 9.49 2.65 0.16
C ALA A 31 9.52 3.64 -0.99
N THR A 32 10.47 4.54 -0.94
CA THR A 32 10.83 5.49 -2.02
C THR A 32 12.32 5.44 -2.28
N ARG A 33 12.80 6.24 -3.17
CA ARG A 33 14.21 6.55 -3.35
C ARG A 33 14.39 8.02 -3.74
N ASN A 34 15.48 8.60 -3.31
CA ASN A 34 15.89 9.94 -3.77
C ASN A 34 16.57 9.90 -5.16
N GLY A 35 17.03 11.04 -5.63
CA GLY A 35 17.74 11.18 -6.92
C GLY A 35 19.08 10.40 -6.98
N GLU A 36 19.70 10.12 -5.85
CA GLU A 36 20.94 9.35 -5.70
C GLU A 36 20.69 7.84 -5.52
N CYS A 37 19.44 7.40 -5.68
CA CYS A 37 18.99 6.01 -5.48
C CYS A 37 19.14 5.52 -4.03
N VAL A 38 19.22 6.40 -3.05
CA VAL A 38 19.15 6.04 -1.63
C VAL A 38 17.68 5.82 -1.27
N ALA A 39 17.38 4.66 -0.70
CA ALA A 39 16.03 4.28 -0.33
C ALA A 39 15.64 4.85 1.04
N ASP A 40 14.39 5.29 1.17
CA ASP A 40 13.72 5.53 2.44
C ASP A 40 12.54 4.60 2.62
N VAL A 41 12.29 4.13 3.84
CA VAL A 41 11.30 3.11 4.14
C VAL A 41 10.53 3.45 5.41
N VAL A 42 9.20 3.45 5.33
CA VAL A 42 8.35 3.67 6.50
C VAL A 42 7.22 2.65 6.59
N ARG A 43 6.69 2.46 7.79
CA ARG A 43 5.48 1.67 8.00
C ARG A 43 4.25 2.50 7.62
N GLY A 44 3.39 1.89 6.78
CA GLY A 44 2.09 2.45 6.44
C GLY A 44 1.03 2.25 7.52
N CYS A 45 -0.01 3.08 7.46
CA CYS A 45 -1.17 3.07 8.36
C CYS A 45 -2.42 2.49 7.70
N GLY A 46 -2.29 1.84 6.57
CA GLY A 46 -3.35 1.22 5.79
C GLY A 46 -3.36 1.65 4.34
N CYS A 47 -4.15 0.93 3.56
CA CYS A 47 -4.34 1.19 2.13
C CYS A 47 -5.82 1.33 1.80
N ARG A 48 -6.12 2.11 0.78
CA ARG A 48 -7.43 2.20 0.13
C ARG A 48 -7.27 2.04 -1.38
N VAL A 49 -8.11 1.22 -1.98
CA VAL A 49 -8.16 1.02 -3.43
C VAL A 49 -9.38 1.73 -4.00
N SER A 50 -9.24 2.40 -5.15
CA SER A 50 -10.36 3.02 -5.85
C SER A 50 -11.32 1.96 -6.37
N ARG A 51 -12.59 2.36 -6.60
CA ARG A 51 -13.65 1.45 -7.03
C ARG A 51 -13.33 0.74 -8.36
N ASP A 52 -12.62 1.41 -9.25
CA ASP A 52 -12.16 0.86 -10.52
C ASP A 52 -10.86 0.05 -10.41
N ARG A 53 -10.32 -0.09 -9.19
CA ARG A 53 -9.09 -0.82 -8.85
C ARG A 53 -7.83 -0.32 -9.57
N ARG A 54 -7.85 0.92 -10.06
CA ARG A 54 -6.72 1.51 -10.80
C ARG A 54 -5.81 2.37 -9.94
N ARG A 55 -6.31 2.83 -8.79
CA ARG A 55 -5.55 3.72 -7.89
C ARG A 55 -5.50 3.16 -6.49
N VAL A 56 -4.32 3.19 -5.91
CA VAL A 56 -4.06 2.87 -4.51
C VAL A 56 -3.72 4.16 -3.78
N THR A 57 -4.30 4.35 -2.60
CA THR A 57 -3.92 5.37 -1.64
C THR A 57 -3.34 4.68 -0.42
N VAL A 58 -2.09 4.95 -0.10
CA VAL A 58 -1.44 4.47 1.12
C VAL A 58 -1.35 5.60 2.13
N LEU A 59 -1.53 5.26 3.40
CA LEU A 59 -1.52 6.20 4.51
C LEU A 59 -0.24 6.02 5.32
N VAL A 60 0.42 7.13 5.67
CA VAL A 60 1.63 7.14 6.49
C VAL A 60 1.53 8.20 7.59
N GLU A 61 2.34 8.06 8.64
CA GLU A 61 2.48 9.09 9.65
C GLU A 61 3.54 10.11 9.22
N PRO A 62 3.20 11.40 9.03
CA PRO A 62 4.13 12.38 8.45
C PRO A 62 5.37 12.63 9.31
N SER A 63 5.28 12.51 10.64
CA SER A 63 6.45 12.72 11.51
C SER A 63 7.56 11.67 11.31
N ARG A 64 7.22 10.52 10.73
CA ARG A 64 8.15 9.42 10.43
C ARG A 64 8.47 9.29 8.94
N ALA A 65 7.82 10.08 8.10
CA ALA A 65 7.85 9.93 6.66
C ALA A 65 8.40 11.19 5.94
N GLY A 66 9.13 12.06 6.63
CA GLY A 66 9.61 13.33 6.07
C GLY A 66 10.39 13.15 4.77
N ALA A 67 11.46 12.38 4.77
CA ALA A 67 12.27 12.10 3.60
C ALA A 67 11.48 11.38 2.50
N LEU A 68 10.66 10.39 2.86
CA LEU A 68 9.78 9.69 1.93
C LEU A 68 8.80 10.64 1.23
N LEU A 69 8.19 11.58 1.95
CA LEU A 69 7.27 12.56 1.36
C LEU A 69 8.00 13.55 0.44
N GLU A 70 9.24 13.92 0.74
CA GLU A 70 10.09 14.73 -0.13
C GLU A 70 10.44 13.99 -1.42
N ASP A 71 10.79 12.71 -1.35
CA ASP A 71 11.05 11.85 -2.51
C ASP A 71 9.81 11.76 -3.40
N ILE A 72 8.63 11.50 -2.82
CA ILE A 72 7.37 11.47 -3.56
C ILE A 72 7.11 12.80 -4.28
N ALA A 73 7.31 13.92 -3.61
CA ALA A 73 7.11 15.23 -4.21
C ALA A 73 8.10 15.51 -5.35
N THR A 74 9.29 14.89 -5.31
CA THR A 74 10.37 15.12 -6.27
C THR A 74 10.27 14.22 -7.50
N ASN A 75 9.99 12.91 -7.32
CA ASN A 75 10.10 11.94 -8.41
C ASN A 75 8.91 11.00 -8.58
N GLY A 76 7.99 10.94 -7.63
CA GLY A 76 6.81 10.09 -7.68
C GLY A 76 7.07 8.57 -7.64
N MET A 77 8.30 8.13 -7.41
CA MET A 77 8.65 6.71 -7.36
C MET A 77 8.23 6.10 -6.04
N ILE A 78 7.49 5.00 -6.09
CA ILE A 78 6.98 4.31 -4.90
C ILE A 78 6.98 2.80 -5.07
N ALA A 79 7.27 2.10 -3.98
CA ALA A 79 6.99 0.68 -3.82
C ALA A 79 6.22 0.47 -2.51
N VAL A 80 5.20 -0.37 -2.55
CA VAL A 80 4.38 -0.71 -1.38
C VAL A 80 4.33 -2.21 -1.24
N VAL A 81 4.72 -2.73 -0.08
CA VAL A 81 4.61 -4.15 0.26
C VAL A 81 3.50 -4.33 1.29
N CYS A 82 2.56 -5.22 0.99
CA CYS A 82 1.49 -5.63 1.89
C CYS A 82 1.69 -7.10 2.24
N SER A 83 1.87 -7.40 3.53
CA SER A 83 2.15 -8.76 4.01
C SER A 83 1.22 -9.11 5.18
N GLN A 84 0.53 -10.24 5.09
CA GLN A 84 -0.30 -10.75 6.18
C GLN A 84 0.55 -11.58 7.15
N PRO A 85 0.68 -11.19 8.42
CA PRO A 85 1.52 -11.89 9.38
C PRO A 85 1.18 -13.37 9.55
N SER A 86 -0.10 -13.70 9.64
CA SER A 86 -0.56 -15.08 9.94
C SER A 86 -0.39 -16.06 8.78
N THR A 87 -0.34 -15.60 7.53
CA THR A 87 -0.28 -16.47 6.33
C THR A 87 0.99 -16.30 5.53
N HIS A 88 1.76 -15.26 5.79
CA HIS A 88 2.91 -14.81 4.99
C HIS A 88 2.55 -14.40 3.55
N ARG A 89 1.25 -14.39 3.18
CA ARG A 89 0.84 -13.86 1.88
C ARG A 89 1.37 -12.44 1.75
N THR A 90 2.08 -12.17 0.66
CA THR A 90 2.75 -10.90 0.44
C THR A 90 2.61 -10.46 -1.00
N ILE A 91 2.24 -9.18 -1.20
CA ILE A 91 2.13 -8.54 -2.50
C ILE A 91 2.98 -7.27 -2.49
N GLN A 92 3.72 -7.03 -3.55
CA GLN A 92 4.42 -5.78 -3.79
C GLN A 92 3.78 -5.04 -4.97
N LEU A 93 3.50 -3.76 -4.79
CA LEU A 93 3.06 -2.83 -5.82
C LEU A 93 4.16 -1.82 -6.09
N LYS A 94 4.31 -1.41 -7.35
CA LYS A 94 5.22 -0.32 -7.76
C LYS A 94 4.47 0.70 -8.58
N GLY A 95 4.89 1.97 -8.46
CA GLY A 95 4.35 3.08 -9.23
C GLY A 95 5.39 4.17 -9.44
N SER A 96 5.12 5.05 -10.39
CA SER A 96 6.00 6.19 -10.73
C SER A 96 5.25 7.52 -10.84
N ASP A 97 3.97 7.54 -10.46
CA ASP A 97 3.09 8.71 -10.49
C ASP A 97 2.56 9.08 -9.10
N ALA A 98 3.25 8.62 -8.06
CA ALA A 98 2.83 8.85 -6.69
C ALA A 98 2.83 10.34 -6.35
N ARG A 99 1.79 10.76 -5.63
CA ARG A 99 1.63 12.15 -5.19
C ARG A 99 0.95 12.22 -3.83
N ILE A 100 1.32 13.22 -3.06
CA ILE A 100 0.66 13.53 -1.79
C ILE A 100 -0.72 14.12 -2.12
N VAL A 101 -1.75 13.58 -1.48
CA VAL A 101 -3.13 14.03 -1.66
C VAL A 101 -3.74 14.42 -0.31
N ARG A 102 -4.87 15.14 -0.36
CA ARG A 102 -5.60 15.53 0.85
C ARG A 102 -6.16 14.29 1.56
N VAL A 103 -5.93 14.20 2.86
CA VAL A 103 -6.54 13.18 3.72
C VAL A 103 -8.03 13.43 3.89
N THR A 104 -8.83 12.40 3.67
CA THR A 104 -10.29 12.43 3.77
C THR A 104 -10.79 11.75 5.05
N ALA A 105 -12.07 11.89 5.36
CA ALA A 105 -12.71 11.15 6.45
C ALA A 105 -12.66 9.63 6.19
N ALA A 106 -12.78 9.20 4.94
CA ALA A 106 -12.64 7.79 4.56
C ALA A 106 -11.23 7.25 4.85
N ASP A 107 -10.19 8.05 4.63
CA ASP A 107 -8.81 7.64 4.93
C ASP A 107 -8.58 7.45 6.43
N ARG A 108 -9.17 8.29 7.28
CA ARG A 108 -9.12 8.13 8.75
C ARG A 108 -9.82 6.85 9.20
N ALA A 109 -10.98 6.54 8.61
CA ALA A 109 -11.71 5.30 8.88
C ALA A 109 -10.91 4.07 8.44
N VAL A 110 -10.21 4.14 7.29
CA VAL A 110 -9.30 3.09 6.82
C VAL A 110 -8.17 2.86 7.82
N ALA A 111 -7.51 3.92 8.29
CA ALA A 111 -6.41 3.79 9.25
C ALA A 111 -6.86 3.16 10.57
N ALA A 112 -8.04 3.56 11.08
CA ALA A 112 -8.61 2.99 12.31
C ALA A 112 -8.98 1.51 12.15
N ARG A 113 -9.62 1.12 11.04
CA ARG A 113 -9.94 -0.27 10.73
C ARG A 113 -8.68 -1.11 10.58
N HIS A 114 -7.72 -0.62 9.78
CA HIS A 114 -6.46 -1.31 9.55
C HIS A 114 -5.71 -1.62 10.86
N LEU A 115 -5.71 -0.69 11.82
CA LEU A 115 -5.10 -0.92 13.13
C LEU A 115 -5.73 -2.10 13.86
N ARG A 116 -7.07 -2.17 13.90
CA ARG A 116 -7.79 -3.29 14.53
C ARG A 116 -7.46 -4.62 13.84
N ASP A 117 -7.68 -4.67 12.53
CA ASP A 117 -7.58 -5.89 11.73
C ASP A 117 -6.15 -6.45 11.76
N TRP A 118 -5.13 -5.57 11.70
CA TRP A 118 -3.73 -5.96 11.81
C TRP A 118 -3.37 -6.46 13.22
N SER A 119 -3.89 -5.82 14.27
CA SER A 119 -3.68 -6.27 15.64
C SER A 119 -4.34 -7.63 15.90
N GLU A 120 -5.54 -7.85 15.37
CA GLU A 120 -6.21 -9.15 15.43
C GLU A 120 -5.41 -10.25 14.72
N ASP A 121 -4.83 -9.95 13.56
CA ASP A 121 -4.01 -10.91 12.81
C ASP A 121 -2.72 -11.28 13.59
N LEU A 122 -2.07 -10.30 14.24
CA LEU A 122 -0.94 -10.56 15.13
C LEU A 122 -1.31 -11.43 16.32
N CYS A 123 -2.47 -11.19 16.93
CA CYS A 123 -2.95 -12.01 18.05
C CYS A 123 -3.17 -13.47 17.65
N ARG A 124 -3.59 -13.75 16.41
CA ARG A 124 -3.72 -15.13 15.90
C ARG A 124 -2.41 -15.92 15.88
N ILE A 125 -1.28 -15.23 15.82
CA ILE A 125 0.05 -15.84 15.81
C ILE A 125 0.80 -15.66 17.14
N GLY A 126 0.07 -15.28 18.21
CA GLY A 126 0.57 -15.30 19.59
C GLY A 126 1.13 -13.98 20.12
N TYR A 127 1.04 -12.88 19.37
CA TYR A 127 1.39 -11.55 19.90
C TYR A 127 0.25 -10.98 20.75
N THR A 128 0.61 -10.10 21.70
CA THR A 128 -0.40 -9.42 22.54
C THR A 128 -0.90 -8.12 21.90
N GLN A 129 -2.04 -7.63 22.35
CA GLN A 129 -2.58 -6.33 21.96
C GLN A 129 -1.62 -5.18 22.30
N GLU A 130 -0.95 -5.28 23.46
CA GLU A 130 0.04 -4.31 23.92
C GLU A 130 1.24 -4.25 22.97
N PHE A 131 1.74 -5.41 22.52
CA PHE A 131 2.80 -5.48 21.51
C PHE A 131 2.38 -4.81 20.20
N ALA A 132 1.20 -5.15 19.67
CA ALA A 132 0.67 -4.58 18.44
C ALA A 132 0.56 -3.04 18.53
N SER A 133 0.08 -2.55 19.66
CA SER A 133 -0.03 -1.11 19.95
C SER A 133 1.34 -0.43 20.04
N ALA A 134 2.31 -1.07 20.69
CA ALA A 134 3.66 -0.54 20.84
C ALA A 134 4.41 -0.43 19.51
N VAL A 135 4.30 -1.46 18.66
CA VAL A 135 4.93 -1.47 17.32
C VAL A 135 4.34 -0.38 16.42
N ARG A 136 3.06 -0.13 16.55
CA ARG A 136 2.34 0.84 15.73
C ARG A 136 2.53 2.28 16.22
N GLY A 137 2.53 2.48 17.53
CA GLY A 137 2.42 3.79 18.13
C GLY A 137 1.05 4.45 17.88
N ALA A 138 0.83 5.60 18.48
CA ALA A 138 -0.30 6.45 18.14
C ALA A 138 -0.05 7.14 16.80
N ALA A 139 -0.98 7.05 15.85
CA ALA A 139 -0.92 7.80 14.59
C ALA A 139 -1.92 8.97 14.63
N PRO A 140 -1.60 10.08 15.32
CA PRO A 140 -2.52 11.19 15.49
C PRO A 140 -2.73 11.97 14.18
N ARG A 141 -1.76 11.92 13.28
CA ARG A 141 -1.77 12.61 11.98
C ARG A 141 -1.52 11.62 10.86
N LEU A 142 -2.08 11.91 9.69
CA LEU A 142 -1.93 11.09 8.50
C LEU A 142 -1.51 11.96 7.32
N ALA A 143 -0.66 11.42 6.48
CA ALA A 143 -0.47 11.85 5.10
C ALA A 143 -0.98 10.73 4.18
N ALA A 144 -1.58 11.12 3.06
CA ALA A 144 -2.10 10.20 2.06
C ALA A 144 -1.29 10.33 0.78
N ILE A 145 -0.85 9.20 0.23
CA ILE A 145 -0.08 9.11 -1.01
C ILE A 145 -0.89 8.27 -1.99
N ALA A 146 -1.30 8.86 -3.10
CA ALA A 146 -2.04 8.16 -4.15
C ALA A 146 -1.14 7.88 -5.34
N PHE A 147 -1.24 6.67 -5.90
CA PHE A 147 -0.51 6.28 -7.10
C PHE A 147 -1.29 5.25 -7.93
N THR A 148 -0.92 5.11 -9.19
CA THR A 148 -1.40 4.05 -10.09
C THR A 148 -0.37 2.92 -10.09
N PRO A 149 -0.70 1.72 -9.63
CA PRO A 149 0.22 0.59 -9.75
C PRO A 149 0.56 0.32 -11.21
N SER A 150 1.83 0.45 -11.57
CA SER A 150 2.37 0.10 -12.88
C SER A 150 2.88 -1.34 -12.93
N ALA A 151 3.13 -1.95 -11.76
CA ALA A 151 3.50 -3.34 -11.62
C ALA A 151 3.03 -3.88 -10.26
N ALA A 152 2.64 -5.15 -10.24
CA ALA A 152 2.28 -5.90 -9.05
C ALA A 152 2.96 -7.26 -9.07
N PHE A 153 3.49 -7.70 -7.93
CA PHE A 153 4.25 -8.93 -7.80
C PHE A 153 3.77 -9.75 -6.61
N GLN A 154 3.70 -11.06 -6.81
CA GLN A 154 3.62 -12.03 -5.72
C GLN A 154 4.95 -12.05 -4.99
N GLN A 155 4.92 -11.86 -3.68
CA GLN A 155 6.11 -11.89 -2.82
C GLN A 155 5.96 -12.85 -1.64
N THR A 156 4.89 -13.64 -1.63
CA THR A 156 4.73 -14.73 -0.66
C THR A 156 5.93 -15.67 -0.75
N PRO A 157 6.62 -15.99 0.35
CA PRO A 157 7.76 -16.89 0.33
C PRO A 157 7.45 -18.23 -0.35
N GLY A 158 8.29 -18.63 -1.29
CA GLY A 158 8.11 -19.88 -2.04
C GLY A 158 8.44 -19.73 -3.54
N PRO A 159 8.20 -20.78 -4.34
CA PRO A 159 8.54 -20.81 -5.78
C PRO A 159 7.81 -19.77 -6.65
N GLY A 160 6.74 -19.18 -6.11
CA GLY A 160 5.96 -18.13 -6.78
C GLY A 160 6.46 -16.71 -6.53
N ALA A 161 7.42 -16.51 -5.63
CA ALA A 161 7.92 -15.17 -5.31
C ALA A 161 8.55 -14.51 -6.55
N GLY A 162 8.24 -13.23 -6.75
CA GLY A 162 8.69 -12.45 -7.89
C GLY A 162 7.84 -12.57 -9.15
N LYS A 163 6.83 -13.46 -9.19
CA LYS A 163 5.93 -13.55 -10.35
C LYS A 163 5.04 -12.31 -10.45
N SER A 164 4.85 -11.80 -11.67
CA SER A 164 3.89 -10.71 -11.94
C SER A 164 2.48 -11.17 -11.61
N LEU A 165 1.71 -10.28 -10.96
CA LEU A 165 0.27 -10.43 -10.70
C LEU A 165 -0.58 -9.68 -11.73
N ALA A 166 0.03 -8.84 -12.58
CA ALA A 166 -0.66 -8.21 -13.69
C ALA A 166 -0.83 -9.21 -14.84
N PRO A 167 -1.98 -9.18 -15.55
CA PRO A 167 -2.20 -10.00 -16.73
C PRO A 167 -1.24 -9.68 -17.85
#